data_42995bcc457939aa3de269fa33f09c8f
#
_entry.id   42995bcc457939aa3de269fa33f09c8f
#
_cell.length_a   1.000
_cell.length_b   1.000
_cell.length_c   1.000
_cell.angle_alpha   90.00
_cell.angle_beta   90.00
_cell.angle_gamma   90.00
#
_symmetry.space_group_name_H-M   'P 1'
#
loop_
_entity.id
_entity.type
_entity.pdbx_description
1 polymer ?
#
loop_
_entity_poly.entity_id
_entity_poly.type
_entity_poly.pdbx_seq_one_letter_code
_entity_poly.pdbx_strand_id
1 'polypeptide(L)'
;MVHKWYICIMLEELKLEVEKVFGEKIQKRKHCDELSLDVYTKTGIMISYNTFRRLFGIIAYREPRLSTLDSLSKYIGFSSFRDFTNRFHSVDEWPKWENLFLGIDEKKADELVQMFNYHLSQNSEFPYIFTVLLRELIYRRDIITLRVILAR
;
A
#
# COMPACT_ATOMS: atom_id res chain seq x y z
N MET A 1 -3.02 8.82 13.65
CA MET A 1 -1.80 8.58 12.85
C MET A 1 -1.78 7.22 12.19
N VAL A 2 -2.19 6.16 12.89
CA VAL A 2 -2.29 4.77 12.39
C VAL A 2 -3.17 4.64 11.13
N HIS A 3 -4.27 5.36 11.03
CA HIS A 3 -5.22 5.30 9.89
C HIS A 3 -4.62 5.68 8.54
N LYS A 4 -3.68 6.62 8.50
CA LYS A 4 -3.06 7.09 7.25
C LYS A 4 -2.08 6.07 6.65
N TRP A 5 -1.40 5.32 7.47
CA TRP A 5 -0.47 4.24 7.10
C TRP A 5 -1.16 3.08 6.44
N TYR A 6 -2.21 2.65 7.10
CA TYR A 6 -3.05 1.58 6.62
C TYR A 6 -3.61 1.86 5.23
N ILE A 7 -4.11 3.09 5.00
CA ILE A 7 -4.60 3.51 3.68
C ILE A 7 -3.48 3.46 2.63
N CYS A 8 -2.24 3.82 2.97
CA CYS A 8 -1.13 3.75 2.03
C CYS A 8 -0.79 2.31 1.64
N ILE A 9 -0.78 1.37 2.59
CA ILE A 9 -0.52 -0.05 2.33
C ILE A 9 -1.63 -0.61 1.43
N MET A 10 -2.87 -0.42 1.81
CA MET A 10 -4.02 -0.90 1.05
C MET A 10 -4.11 -0.27 -0.34
N LEU A 11 -3.62 0.96 -0.51
CA LEU A 11 -3.56 1.62 -1.81
C LEU A 11 -2.55 0.95 -2.74
N GLU A 12 -1.37 0.58 -2.25
CA GLU A 12 -0.38 -0.13 -3.06
C GLU A 12 -0.88 -1.54 -3.45
N GLU A 13 -1.52 -2.26 -2.52
CA GLU A 13 -2.16 -3.54 -2.84
C GLU A 13 -3.28 -3.39 -3.88
N LEU A 14 -4.14 -2.37 -3.72
CA LEU A 14 -5.18 -2.11 -4.70
C LEU A 14 -4.59 -1.84 -6.09
N LYS A 15 -3.49 -1.10 -6.18
CA LYS A 15 -2.79 -0.83 -7.46
C LYS A 15 -2.27 -2.12 -8.09
N LEU A 16 -1.66 -3.00 -7.29
CA LEU A 16 -1.17 -4.29 -7.78
C LEU A 16 -2.30 -5.17 -8.30
N GLU A 17 -3.43 -5.25 -7.59
CA GLU A 17 -4.58 -6.01 -8.02
C GLU A 17 -5.23 -5.41 -9.28
N VAL A 18 -5.28 -4.09 -9.40
CA VAL A 18 -5.74 -3.40 -10.62
C VAL A 18 -4.83 -3.75 -11.80
N GLU A 19 -3.50 -3.73 -11.65
CA GLU A 19 -2.55 -4.11 -12.70
C GLU A 19 -2.70 -5.58 -13.11
N LYS A 20 -2.96 -6.49 -12.16
CA LYS A 20 -3.24 -7.91 -12.46
C LYS A 20 -4.51 -8.08 -13.31
N VAL A 21 -5.59 -7.39 -12.97
CA VAL A 21 -6.86 -7.44 -13.72
C VAL A 21 -6.74 -6.75 -15.07
N PHE A 22 -5.97 -5.69 -15.16
CA PHE A 22 -5.67 -4.97 -16.40
C PHE A 22 -4.75 -5.77 -17.33
N GLY A 23 -3.87 -6.62 -16.78
CA GLY A 23 -2.98 -7.52 -17.51
C GLY A 23 -1.58 -6.96 -17.78
N GLU A 24 -1.30 -5.71 -17.39
CA GLU A 24 0.03 -5.12 -17.53
C GLU A 24 0.30 -4.01 -16.50
N LYS A 25 1.60 -3.67 -16.32
CA LYS A 25 2.02 -2.59 -15.42
C LYS A 25 1.72 -1.21 -15.99
N ILE A 26 1.17 -0.34 -15.14
CA ILE A 26 0.74 0.99 -15.52
C ILE A 26 1.90 1.98 -15.30
N GLN A 27 2.68 2.21 -16.34
CA GLN A 27 3.89 3.06 -16.30
C GLN A 27 3.86 4.24 -17.26
N LYS A 28 2.91 4.26 -18.21
CA LYS A 28 2.83 5.26 -19.28
C LYS A 28 1.45 5.87 -19.34
N ARG A 29 1.38 7.09 -19.92
CA ARG A 29 0.10 7.77 -20.16
C ARG A 29 -0.91 6.88 -20.90
N LYS A 30 -0.46 6.20 -21.96
CA LYS A 30 -1.31 5.33 -22.78
C LYS A 30 -2.02 4.27 -21.92
N HIS A 31 -1.31 3.62 -20.99
CA HIS A 31 -1.91 2.62 -20.08
C HIS A 31 -3.01 3.24 -19.20
N CYS A 32 -2.86 4.52 -18.79
CA CYS A 32 -3.90 5.21 -18.02
C CYS A 32 -5.15 5.54 -18.84
N ASP A 33 -4.98 5.86 -20.14
CA ASP A 33 -6.09 6.09 -21.05
C ASP A 33 -6.86 4.77 -21.29
N GLU A 34 -6.15 3.68 -21.53
CA GLU A 34 -6.70 2.33 -21.72
C GLU A 34 -7.38 1.81 -20.45
N LEU A 35 -6.75 1.97 -19.28
CA LEU A 35 -7.35 1.60 -17.99
C LEU A 35 -8.62 2.38 -17.71
N SER A 36 -8.67 3.69 -18.06
CA SER A 36 -9.87 4.52 -17.90
C SER A 36 -11.05 3.94 -18.68
N LEU A 37 -10.79 3.49 -19.89
CA LEU A 37 -11.81 2.86 -20.76
C LEU A 37 -12.21 1.48 -20.23
N ASP A 38 -11.26 0.66 -19.81
CA ASP A 38 -11.53 -0.70 -19.30
C ASP A 38 -12.33 -0.65 -17.99
N VAL A 39 -11.98 0.24 -17.06
CA VAL A 39 -12.75 0.47 -15.83
C VAL A 39 -14.19 0.90 -16.16
N TYR A 40 -14.35 1.84 -17.10
CA TYR A 40 -15.68 2.27 -17.52
C TYR A 40 -16.48 1.12 -18.13
N THR A 41 -15.88 0.34 -18.98
CA THR A 41 -16.54 -0.81 -19.65
C THR A 41 -17.01 -1.86 -18.63
N LYS A 42 -16.19 -2.13 -17.60
CA LYS A 42 -16.51 -3.17 -16.61
C LYS A 42 -17.45 -2.69 -15.49
N THR A 43 -17.37 -1.39 -15.12
CA THR A 43 -18.08 -0.89 -13.94
C THR A 43 -19.15 0.16 -14.24
N GLY A 44 -19.17 0.71 -15.46
CA GLY A 44 -19.99 1.87 -15.82
C GLY A 44 -19.53 3.20 -15.17
N ILE A 45 -18.40 3.20 -14.44
CA ILE A 45 -17.92 4.37 -13.70
C ILE A 45 -16.74 5.00 -14.44
N MET A 46 -16.89 6.26 -14.84
CA MET A 46 -15.82 7.00 -15.50
C MET A 46 -14.82 7.55 -14.48
N ILE A 47 -13.57 7.11 -14.58
CA ILE A 47 -12.45 7.69 -13.84
C ILE A 47 -11.51 8.35 -14.86
N SER A 48 -11.17 9.62 -14.61
CA SER A 48 -10.28 10.37 -15.48
C SER A 48 -8.89 9.73 -15.56
N TYR A 49 -8.31 9.64 -16.77
CA TYR A 49 -6.94 9.18 -16.98
C TYR A 49 -5.91 9.98 -16.15
N ASN A 50 -6.17 11.26 -15.88
CA ASN A 50 -5.31 12.06 -15.01
C ASN A 50 -5.35 11.60 -13.54
N THR A 51 -6.45 11.02 -13.09
CA THR A 51 -6.54 10.40 -11.76
C THR A 51 -5.63 9.18 -11.70
N PHE A 52 -5.62 8.34 -12.73
CA PHE A 52 -4.71 7.19 -12.82
C PHE A 52 -3.25 7.63 -12.92
N ARG A 53 -2.94 8.66 -13.72
CA ARG A 53 -1.57 9.19 -13.82
C ARG A 53 -1.01 9.64 -12.45
N ARG A 54 -1.86 10.24 -11.60
CA ARG A 54 -1.48 10.63 -10.24
C ARG A 54 -1.35 9.40 -9.33
N LEU A 55 -2.30 8.48 -9.42
CA LEU A 55 -2.36 7.27 -8.60
C LEU A 55 -1.13 6.38 -8.84
N PHE A 56 -0.74 6.19 -10.09
CA PHE A 56 0.41 5.36 -10.48
C PHE A 56 1.74 6.14 -10.57
N GLY A 57 1.80 7.38 -10.08
CA GLY A 57 3.03 8.15 -9.95
C GLY A 57 3.64 8.64 -11.27
N ILE A 58 2.88 8.64 -12.38
CA ILE A 58 3.34 9.16 -13.69
C ILE A 58 3.43 10.69 -13.67
N ILE A 59 2.59 11.33 -12.85
CA ILE A 59 2.64 12.77 -12.54
C ILE A 59 2.58 12.95 -11.03
N ALA A 60 2.75 14.19 -10.55
CA ALA A 60 2.74 14.52 -9.14
C ALA A 60 1.55 13.85 -8.40
N TYR A 61 1.88 13.07 -7.37
CA TYR A 61 0.90 12.32 -6.58
C TYR A 61 -0.12 13.24 -5.92
N ARG A 62 -1.35 12.82 -5.93
CA ARG A 62 -2.43 13.39 -5.12
C ARG A 62 -3.24 12.25 -4.53
N GLU A 63 -3.56 12.37 -3.25
CA GLU A 63 -4.36 11.38 -2.54
C GLU A 63 -5.71 11.16 -3.24
N PRO A 64 -6.05 9.92 -3.60
CA PRO A 64 -7.29 9.60 -4.28
C PRO A 64 -8.49 9.80 -3.34
N ARG A 65 -9.62 10.18 -3.89
CA ARG A 65 -10.88 10.22 -3.14
C ARG A 65 -11.37 8.80 -2.85
N LEU A 66 -12.12 8.63 -1.76
CA LEU A 66 -12.71 7.33 -1.41
C LEU A 66 -13.57 6.77 -2.54
N SER A 67 -14.33 7.61 -3.24
CA SER A 67 -15.13 7.19 -4.40
C SER A 67 -14.29 6.60 -5.54
N THR A 68 -13.06 7.09 -5.74
CA THR A 68 -12.11 6.51 -6.71
C THR A 68 -11.64 5.14 -6.25
N LEU A 69 -11.31 4.98 -4.96
CA LEU A 69 -10.90 3.70 -4.38
C LEU A 69 -12.04 2.67 -4.44
N ASP A 70 -13.27 3.07 -4.15
CA ASP A 70 -14.45 2.21 -4.29
C ASP A 70 -14.66 1.76 -5.73
N SER A 71 -14.47 2.66 -6.70
CA SER A 71 -14.63 2.34 -8.13
C SER A 71 -13.55 1.35 -8.59
N LEU A 72 -12.31 1.51 -8.15
CA LEU A 72 -11.23 0.57 -8.44
C LEU A 72 -11.43 -0.78 -7.76
N SER A 73 -11.95 -0.78 -6.53
CA SER A 73 -12.30 -2.01 -5.83
C SER A 73 -13.41 -2.78 -6.57
N LYS A 74 -14.41 -2.08 -7.10
CA LYS A 74 -15.45 -2.68 -7.95
C LYS A 74 -14.85 -3.26 -9.25
N TYR A 75 -13.90 -2.59 -9.86
CA TYR A 75 -13.22 -3.06 -11.06
C TYR A 75 -12.52 -4.40 -10.84
N ILE A 76 -11.95 -4.63 -9.66
CA ILE A 76 -11.29 -5.89 -9.28
C ILE A 76 -12.22 -6.90 -8.58
N GLY A 77 -13.54 -6.63 -8.54
CA GLY A 77 -14.54 -7.59 -8.08
C GLY A 77 -15.01 -7.45 -6.63
N PHE A 78 -14.68 -6.36 -5.93
CA PHE A 78 -15.17 -6.07 -4.58
C PHE A 78 -16.34 -5.08 -4.60
N SER A 79 -17.16 -5.08 -3.56
CA SER A 79 -18.30 -4.16 -3.46
C SER A 79 -17.88 -2.71 -3.15
N SER A 80 -16.76 -2.53 -2.43
CA SER A 80 -16.21 -1.25 -2.01
C SER A 80 -14.74 -1.37 -1.62
N PHE A 81 -14.05 -0.26 -1.42
CA PHE A 81 -12.69 -0.24 -0.87
C PHE A 81 -12.63 -0.83 0.54
N ARG A 82 -13.67 -0.60 1.35
CA ARG A 82 -13.79 -1.21 2.68
C ARG A 82 -13.87 -2.74 2.61
N ASP A 83 -14.61 -3.27 1.65
CA ASP A 83 -14.72 -4.71 1.43
C ASP A 83 -13.38 -5.30 0.97
N PHE A 84 -12.70 -4.63 0.03
CA PHE A 84 -11.34 -4.95 -0.38
C PHE A 84 -10.38 -4.99 0.82
N THR A 85 -10.35 -3.94 1.63
CA THR A 85 -9.48 -3.88 2.80
C THR A 85 -9.80 -4.95 3.84
N ASN A 86 -11.07 -5.27 4.08
CA ASN A 86 -11.47 -6.30 5.03
C ASN A 86 -11.00 -7.71 4.63
N ARG A 87 -10.89 -8.00 3.33
CA ARG A 87 -10.41 -9.30 2.85
C ARG A 87 -8.90 -9.48 3.04
N PHE A 88 -8.12 -8.40 2.94
CA PHE A 88 -6.68 -8.41 3.21
C PHE A 88 -6.38 -8.34 4.72
N HIS A 89 -7.38 -8.03 5.53
CA HIS A 89 -7.33 -8.27 6.95
C HIS A 89 -7.70 -9.73 7.23
N SER A 90 -6.74 -10.61 7.23
CA SER A 90 -6.81 -11.69 8.19
C SER A 90 -6.74 -11.02 9.56
N VAL A 91 -7.88 -10.98 10.21
CA VAL A 91 -8.20 -10.17 11.39
C VAL A 91 -7.20 -10.37 12.56
N ASP A 92 -6.34 -11.38 12.49
CA ASP A 92 -5.45 -11.79 13.56
C ASP A 92 -4.03 -11.21 13.53
N GLU A 93 -3.54 -10.72 12.40
CA GLU A 93 -2.14 -10.27 12.29
C GLU A 93 -1.94 -8.76 12.43
N TRP A 94 -2.90 -7.94 12.00
CA TRP A 94 -2.76 -6.49 12.07
C TRP A 94 -2.56 -5.93 13.50
N PRO A 95 -3.24 -6.39 14.54
CA PRO A 95 -2.96 -5.93 15.90
C PRO A 95 -1.52 -6.21 16.35
N LYS A 96 -0.89 -7.24 15.82
CA LYS A 96 0.52 -7.54 16.11
C LYS A 96 1.44 -6.50 15.45
N TRP A 97 1.14 -6.11 14.20
CA TRP A 97 1.90 -5.10 13.48
C TRP A 97 1.67 -3.69 14.04
N GLU A 98 0.44 -3.37 14.43
CA GLU A 98 0.11 -2.11 15.08
C GLU A 98 0.86 -1.95 16.41
N ASN A 99 0.86 -2.97 17.26
CA ASN A 99 1.63 -2.99 18.49
C ASN A 99 3.15 -2.88 18.23
N LEU A 100 3.61 -3.49 17.15
CA LEU A 100 4.99 -3.37 16.69
C LEU A 100 5.35 -1.92 16.36
N PHE A 101 4.52 -1.24 15.57
CA PHE A 101 4.73 0.14 15.16
C PHE A 101 4.61 1.13 16.32
N LEU A 102 3.68 0.90 17.23
CA LEU A 102 3.53 1.71 18.45
C LEU A 102 4.70 1.55 19.41
N GLY A 103 5.32 0.38 19.44
CA GLY A 103 6.47 0.09 20.30
C GLY A 103 7.85 0.44 19.71
N ILE A 104 7.91 0.97 18.48
CA ILE A 104 9.20 1.31 17.84
C ILE A 104 9.97 2.39 18.63
N ASP A 105 9.28 3.39 19.15
CA ASP A 105 9.91 4.49 19.89
C ASP A 105 10.50 4.04 21.23
N GLU A 106 10.05 2.88 21.76
CA GLU A 106 10.48 2.32 23.04
C GLU A 106 11.53 1.21 22.90
N LYS A 107 11.71 0.66 21.70
CA LYS A 107 12.61 -0.46 21.46
C LYS A 107 13.98 -0.02 21.01
N LYS A 108 15.00 -0.70 21.53
CA LYS A 108 16.36 -0.54 21.05
C LYS A 108 16.48 -1.06 19.60
N ALA A 109 17.32 -0.40 18.81
CA ALA A 109 17.51 -0.74 17.40
C ALA A 109 17.86 -2.23 17.17
N ASP A 110 18.63 -2.85 18.07
CA ASP A 110 18.98 -4.29 17.99
C ASP A 110 17.77 -5.22 18.17
N GLU A 111 16.83 -4.87 19.06
CA GLU A 111 15.59 -5.62 19.25
C GLU A 111 14.71 -5.56 18.01
N LEU A 112 14.64 -4.39 17.36
CA LEU A 112 13.93 -4.22 16.09
C LEU A 112 14.53 -5.09 14.98
N VAL A 113 15.86 -5.13 14.86
CA VAL A 113 16.55 -5.95 13.86
C VAL A 113 16.29 -7.44 14.09
N GLN A 114 16.36 -7.93 15.33
CA GLN A 114 16.07 -9.34 15.65
C GLN A 114 14.64 -9.70 15.29
N MET A 115 13.70 -8.84 15.63
CA MET A 115 12.30 -9.02 15.33
C MET A 115 12.05 -9.01 13.81
N PHE A 116 12.67 -8.11 13.05
CA PHE A 116 12.57 -8.07 11.60
C PHE A 116 13.13 -9.34 10.95
N ASN A 117 14.29 -9.81 11.38
CA ASN A 117 14.88 -11.05 10.86
C ASN A 117 13.96 -12.26 11.11
N TYR A 118 13.33 -12.33 12.29
CA TYR A 118 12.36 -13.36 12.60
C TYR A 118 11.16 -13.31 11.65
N HIS A 119 10.56 -12.15 11.45
CA HIS A 119 9.37 -12.02 10.60
C HIS A 119 9.66 -12.13 9.11
N LEU A 120 10.85 -11.69 8.64
CA LEU A 120 11.31 -11.91 7.25
C LEU A 120 11.30 -13.38 6.85
N SER A 121 11.63 -14.27 7.81
CA SER A 121 11.70 -15.72 7.55
C SER A 121 10.34 -16.41 7.60
N GLN A 122 9.34 -15.80 8.24
CA GLN A 122 8.06 -16.44 8.56
C GLN A 122 6.86 -15.91 7.76
N ASN A 123 6.95 -14.69 7.19
CA ASN A 123 5.79 -14.03 6.59
C ASN A 123 6.12 -13.44 5.22
N SER A 124 5.40 -13.91 4.19
CA SER A 124 5.56 -13.43 2.80
C SER A 124 5.16 -11.95 2.61
N GLU A 125 4.34 -11.40 3.49
CA GLU A 125 3.91 -9.99 3.45
C GLU A 125 4.88 -9.05 4.16
N PHE A 126 5.83 -9.60 4.93
CA PHE A 126 6.77 -8.82 5.69
C PHE A 126 7.63 -7.85 4.86
N PRO A 127 8.13 -8.19 3.66
CA PRO A 127 8.88 -7.22 2.83
C PRO A 127 8.10 -5.95 2.54
N TYR A 128 6.79 -6.07 2.44
CA TYR A 128 5.89 -4.96 2.20
C TYR A 128 5.74 -4.07 3.45
N ILE A 129 5.47 -4.71 4.59
CA ILE A 129 5.38 -4.04 5.89
C ILE A 129 6.71 -3.35 6.22
N PHE A 130 7.83 -4.00 5.91
CA PHE A 130 9.17 -3.46 6.10
C PHE A 130 9.42 -2.18 5.28
N THR A 131 8.95 -2.15 4.02
CA THR A 131 9.04 -0.94 3.18
C THR A 131 8.28 0.23 3.79
N VAL A 132 7.11 -0.03 4.35
CA VAL A 132 6.30 0.98 5.03
C VAL A 132 7.02 1.51 6.26
N LEU A 133 7.64 0.62 7.05
CA LEU A 133 8.42 0.98 8.22
C LEU A 133 9.62 1.87 7.84
N LEU A 134 10.42 1.46 6.85
CA LEU A 134 11.55 2.26 6.38
C LEU A 134 11.12 3.67 5.97
N ARG A 135 10.01 3.77 5.26
CA ARG A 135 9.45 5.06 4.87
C ARG A 135 9.11 5.92 6.07
N GLU A 136 8.58 5.33 7.16
CA GLU A 136 8.28 6.08 8.38
C GLU A 136 9.53 6.56 9.09
N LEU A 137 10.50 5.70 9.26
CA LEU A 137 11.76 6.08 9.87
C LEU A 137 12.43 7.23 9.09
N ILE A 138 12.32 7.20 7.75
CA ILE A 138 12.78 8.31 6.89
C ILE A 138 11.96 9.59 7.16
N TYR A 139 10.64 9.47 7.25
CA TYR A 139 9.76 10.61 7.49
C TYR A 139 10.00 11.25 8.86
N ARG A 140 10.21 10.41 9.90
CA ARG A 140 10.55 10.85 11.26
C ARG A 140 12.00 11.34 11.38
N ARG A 141 12.81 11.18 10.34
CA ARG A 141 14.26 11.45 10.33
C ARG A 141 15.03 10.65 11.41
N ASP A 142 14.55 9.46 11.73
CA ASP A 142 15.25 8.55 12.64
C ASP A 142 16.40 7.85 11.92
N ILE A 143 17.48 8.63 11.71
CA ILE A 143 18.68 8.18 10.99
C ILE A 143 19.42 7.09 11.77
N ILE A 144 19.32 7.08 13.09
CA ILE A 144 20.02 6.11 13.95
C ILE A 144 19.43 4.72 13.72
N THR A 145 18.12 4.58 13.87
CA THR A 145 17.41 3.32 13.64
C THR A 145 17.56 2.85 12.20
N LEU A 146 17.45 3.77 11.21
CA LEU A 146 17.66 3.44 9.80
C LEU A 146 19.06 2.86 9.53
N ARG A 147 20.11 3.45 10.08
CA ARG A 147 21.49 2.95 9.91
C ARG A 147 21.66 1.54 10.46
N VAL A 148 21.11 1.26 11.64
CA VAL A 148 21.20 -0.06 12.26
C VAL A 148 20.47 -1.11 11.42
N ILE A 149 19.30 -0.79 10.87
CA ILE A 149 18.50 -1.69 10.04
C ILE A 149 19.17 -1.95 8.68
N LEU A 150 19.76 -0.92 8.04
CA LEU A 150 20.34 -1.04 6.70
C LEU A 150 21.81 -1.52 6.70
N ALA A 151 22.50 -1.53 7.84
CA ALA A 151 23.90 -1.95 7.95
C ALA A 151 24.08 -3.47 8.09
N ARG A 152 23.01 -4.25 8.11
CA ARG A 152 23.00 -5.71 8.24
C ARG A 152 22.27 -6.38 7.08
#